data_ecadcceb2ffe0c6ab9620d34edc08ab3
#
_entry.id   ecadcceb2ffe0c6ab9620d34edc08ab3
#
_cell.length_a   1.000
_cell.length_b   1.000
_cell.length_c   1.000
_cell.angle_alpha   90.00
_cell.angle_beta   90.00
_cell.angle_gamma   90.00
#
_symmetry.space_group_name_H-M   'P 1'
#
loop_
_entity.id
_entity.type
_entity.pdbx_description
1 polymer ?
#
loop_
_entity_poly.entity_id
_entity_poly.type
_entity_poly.pdbx_seq_one_letter_code
_entity_poly.pdbx_strand_id
1 'polypeptide(L)'
;AFCRTGYCSQYTGVNSNPDCTFSHLLFTPVSLILLLNIFMKEGIPMAEASHVLHEIHPVFNTDSRILILGSFPSVKSRENQFFYGHPRNRFWDLIATLTDEPLPAGIEEKKSLLLAHHIAVWDVIASCDIEGSSDSSIRNVVPNDLTEILQTASIRQIFTNGGTADRLYKKYCFPQTQQKAICLPSTSPANAAWSKERLLTKWNQICPYLE
;
A
#
# COMPACT_ATOMS: atom_id res chain seq x y z
N ALA A 1 -10.98 12.79 51.20
CA ALA A 1 -11.92 12.96 52.34
C ALA A 1 -13.36 12.81 51.81
N PHE A 2 -14.15 11.95 52.49
CA PHE A 2 -15.60 11.72 52.40
C PHE A 2 -16.10 10.98 51.13
N CYS A 3 -16.44 9.74 51.10
CA CYS A 3 -17.28 8.79 51.87
C CYS A 3 -18.75 9.24 52.05
N ARG A 4 -19.68 8.41 51.52
CA ARG A 4 -20.93 7.87 52.06
C ARG A 4 -21.94 7.53 50.96
N THR A 5 -22.26 6.22 50.83
CA THR A 5 -23.44 5.48 51.37
C THR A 5 -24.72 5.81 50.60
N GLY A 6 -25.38 4.96 49.84
CA GLY A 6 -25.98 3.70 50.24
C GLY A 6 -27.51 3.88 50.16
N TYR A 7 -28.25 3.08 49.41
CA TYR A 7 -29.63 2.63 49.81
C TYR A 7 -30.00 1.37 49.03
N CYS A 8 -30.26 0.36 49.79
CA CYS A 8 -30.88 -0.89 49.41
C CYS A 8 -32.39 -0.72 49.57
N SER A 9 -33.20 -1.17 48.63
CA SER A 9 -34.62 -1.41 48.87
C SER A 9 -35.08 -2.65 48.12
N GLN A 10 -35.49 -3.62 48.90
CA GLN A 10 -36.12 -4.87 48.52
C GLN A 10 -37.51 -4.62 47.96
N TYR A 11 -37.92 -5.36 46.93
CA TYR A 11 -39.28 -5.77 46.74
C TYR A 11 -39.34 -7.22 46.28
N THR A 12 -39.90 -8.02 47.16
CA THR A 12 -40.36 -9.39 46.97
C THR A 12 -41.67 -9.37 46.18
N GLY A 13 -41.80 -10.21 45.18
CA GLY A 13 -43.04 -10.46 44.49
C GLY A 13 -42.96 -11.73 43.66
N VAL A 14 -43.35 -12.83 44.27
CA VAL A 14 -43.55 -14.15 43.65
C VAL A 14 -44.73 -14.08 42.71
N ASN A 15 -44.58 -14.45 41.44
CA ASN A 15 -45.69 -15.00 40.66
C ASN A 15 -45.16 -16.07 39.72
N SER A 16 -45.50 -17.28 40.06
CA SER A 16 -45.38 -18.52 39.32
C SER A 16 -46.32 -18.52 38.10
N ASN A 17 -45.79 -18.72 36.90
CA ASN A 17 -46.54 -19.32 35.83
C ASN A 17 -45.62 -20.26 35.04
N PRO A 18 -45.93 -21.55 34.96
CA PRO A 18 -45.16 -22.51 34.16
C PRO A 18 -45.79 -22.53 32.77
N ASP A 19 -45.03 -22.42 31.73
CA ASP A 19 -45.19 -23.02 30.40
C ASP A 19 -44.45 -22.19 29.36
N CYS A 20 -43.16 -22.41 29.29
CA CYS A 20 -42.40 -22.19 28.08
C CYS A 20 -41.69 -23.48 27.73
N THR A 21 -42.35 -24.31 26.95
CA THR A 21 -41.77 -25.47 26.30
C THR A 21 -40.69 -24.98 25.33
N PHE A 22 -39.45 -25.13 25.73
CA PHE A 22 -38.30 -25.05 24.84
C PHE A 22 -38.39 -26.22 23.87
N SER A 23 -38.89 -26.00 22.66
CA SER A 23 -38.77 -26.96 21.57
C SER A 23 -37.30 -27.05 21.18
N HIS A 24 -36.66 -28.14 21.62
CA HIS A 24 -35.37 -28.55 21.12
C HIS A 24 -35.49 -28.80 19.61
N LEU A 25 -35.06 -27.83 18.79
CA LEU A 25 -34.79 -28.05 17.38
C LEU A 25 -33.54 -28.97 17.31
N LEU A 26 -33.81 -30.26 17.29
CA LEU A 26 -32.81 -31.28 16.96
C LEU A 26 -32.42 -31.07 15.50
N PHE A 27 -31.34 -30.37 15.24
CA PHE A 27 -30.68 -30.38 13.93
C PHE A 27 -30.23 -31.81 13.63
N THR A 28 -30.87 -32.45 12.68
CA THR A 28 -30.43 -33.76 12.24
C THR A 28 -29.06 -33.62 11.56
N PRO A 29 -28.17 -34.66 11.66
CA PRO A 29 -26.86 -34.64 11.01
C PRO A 29 -26.93 -34.32 9.51
N VAL A 30 -28.03 -34.65 8.87
CA VAL A 30 -28.29 -34.38 7.44
C VAL A 30 -28.44 -32.88 7.16
N SER A 31 -29.09 -32.10 8.06
CA SER A 31 -29.21 -30.65 7.93
C SER A 31 -27.85 -29.95 8.07
N LEU A 32 -26.97 -30.42 8.92
CA LEU A 32 -25.63 -29.88 9.10
C LEU A 32 -24.74 -30.14 7.88
N ILE A 33 -24.85 -31.34 7.28
CA ILE A 33 -24.13 -31.70 6.04
C ILE A 33 -24.64 -30.89 4.85
N LEU A 34 -25.95 -30.63 4.78
CA LEU A 34 -26.52 -29.80 3.71
C LEU A 34 -26.10 -28.35 3.84
N LEU A 35 -26.06 -27.77 5.05
CA LEU A 35 -25.53 -26.42 5.34
C LEU A 35 -24.03 -26.33 5.02
N LEU A 36 -23.22 -27.31 5.41
CA LEU A 36 -21.80 -27.38 5.06
C LEU A 36 -21.57 -27.47 3.56
N ASN A 37 -22.41 -28.22 2.82
CA ASN A 37 -22.31 -28.31 1.36
C ASN A 37 -22.77 -27.02 0.64
N ILE A 38 -23.67 -26.23 1.23
CA ILE A 38 -24.05 -24.91 0.71
C ILE A 38 -22.91 -23.91 0.97
N PHE A 39 -22.29 -23.93 2.16
CA PHE A 39 -21.12 -23.07 2.47
C PHE A 39 -19.85 -23.43 1.67
N MET A 40 -19.69 -24.70 1.27
CA MET A 40 -18.55 -25.14 0.44
C MET A 40 -18.77 -24.89 -1.05
N LYS A 41 -20.00 -24.59 -1.49
CA LYS A 41 -20.30 -24.25 -2.90
C LYS A 41 -20.22 -22.76 -3.22
N GLU A 42 -20.31 -21.89 -2.24
CA GLU A 42 -19.93 -20.50 -2.38
C GLU A 42 -18.45 -20.36 -2.05
N GLY A 43 -17.60 -20.85 -2.97
CA GLY A 43 -16.18 -20.51 -2.94
C GLY A 43 -16.08 -19.01 -2.90
N ILE A 44 -15.51 -18.45 -1.83
CA ILE A 44 -15.05 -17.05 -1.79
C ILE A 44 -14.29 -16.87 -3.10
N PRO A 45 -14.71 -15.97 -4.01
CA PRO A 45 -13.97 -15.77 -5.25
C PRO A 45 -12.56 -15.37 -4.87
N MET A 46 -11.62 -16.30 -5.01
CA MET A 46 -10.20 -15.95 -4.98
C MET A 46 -10.03 -14.93 -6.09
N ALA A 47 -9.52 -13.74 -5.74
CA ALA A 47 -9.25 -12.70 -6.71
C ALA A 47 -8.35 -13.31 -7.79
N GLU A 48 -8.89 -13.54 -8.98
CA GLU A 48 -8.11 -14.07 -10.10
C GLU A 48 -7.02 -13.07 -10.47
N ALA A 49 -5.81 -13.56 -10.71
CA ALA A 49 -4.73 -12.76 -11.23
C ALA A 49 -5.15 -12.24 -12.61
N SER A 50 -5.16 -10.93 -12.77
CA SER A 50 -5.44 -10.28 -14.06
C SER A 50 -4.17 -9.67 -14.64
N HIS A 51 -4.06 -9.71 -15.97
CA HIS A 51 -3.01 -8.96 -16.66
C HIS A 51 -3.33 -7.47 -16.61
N VAL A 52 -2.40 -6.67 -16.09
CA VAL A 52 -2.60 -5.23 -15.86
C VAL A 52 -1.44 -4.45 -16.49
N LEU A 53 -1.80 -3.40 -17.22
CA LEU A 53 -0.86 -2.44 -17.79
C LEU A 53 -0.64 -1.26 -16.83
N HIS A 54 0.56 -0.72 -16.86
CA HIS A 54 0.93 0.50 -16.14
C HIS A 54 0.69 1.71 -17.04
N GLU A 55 -0.42 2.41 -16.82
CA GLU A 55 -0.84 3.55 -17.63
C GLU A 55 -0.38 4.92 -17.09
N ILE A 56 0.25 4.92 -15.90
CA ILE A 56 0.69 6.17 -15.27
C ILE A 56 2.07 6.56 -15.82
N HIS A 57 2.13 7.70 -16.47
CA HIS A 57 3.39 8.24 -17.00
C HIS A 57 4.34 8.65 -15.88
N PRO A 58 5.67 8.53 -16.10
CA PRO A 58 6.66 8.97 -15.12
C PRO A 58 6.57 10.49 -14.88
N VAL A 59 6.92 10.90 -13.67
CA VAL A 59 7.12 12.32 -13.33
C VAL A 59 8.61 12.58 -13.31
N PHE A 60 9.12 13.41 -14.21
CA PHE A 60 10.52 13.84 -14.26
C PHE A 60 10.67 15.07 -15.15
N ASN A 61 11.80 15.74 -15.06
CA ASN A 61 12.26 16.78 -15.97
C ASN A 61 13.79 16.72 -16.12
N THR A 62 14.37 17.63 -16.88
CA THR A 62 15.82 17.72 -17.10
C THR A 62 16.62 17.97 -15.81
N ASP A 63 15.98 18.58 -14.82
CA ASP A 63 16.61 18.93 -13.53
C ASP A 63 16.50 17.82 -12.48
N SER A 64 15.82 16.72 -12.81
CA SER A 64 15.69 15.58 -11.88
C SER A 64 17.05 14.97 -11.58
N ARG A 65 17.34 14.76 -10.30
CA ARG A 65 18.65 14.24 -9.80
C ARG A 65 18.55 12.88 -9.17
N ILE A 66 17.37 12.51 -8.66
CA ILE A 66 17.11 11.17 -8.16
C ILE A 66 15.89 10.57 -8.85
N LEU A 67 15.89 9.24 -8.96
CA LEU A 67 14.74 8.47 -9.44
C LEU A 67 14.26 7.52 -8.35
N ILE A 68 13.02 7.68 -7.92
CA ILE A 68 12.39 6.79 -6.95
C ILE A 68 11.46 5.83 -7.70
N LEU A 69 11.72 4.52 -7.57
CA LEU A 69 10.96 3.48 -8.23
C LEU A 69 10.11 2.69 -7.24
N GLY A 70 8.79 2.62 -7.48
CA GLY A 70 7.93 1.61 -6.89
C GLY A 70 8.01 0.27 -7.63
N SER A 71 7.24 -0.73 -7.19
CA SER A 71 7.12 -2.02 -7.87
C SER A 71 6.14 -1.94 -9.03
N PHE A 72 4.87 -1.63 -8.72
CA PHE A 72 3.74 -1.51 -9.63
C PHE A 72 2.64 -0.67 -8.95
N PRO A 73 1.83 0.10 -9.70
CA PRO A 73 0.81 0.92 -9.08
C PRO A 73 -0.30 0.09 -8.42
N SER A 74 -0.63 0.45 -7.19
CA SER A 74 -1.76 -0.15 -6.46
C SER A 74 -3.09 0.13 -7.17
N VAL A 75 -4.15 -0.63 -6.83
CA VAL A 75 -5.52 -0.38 -7.35
C VAL A 75 -5.90 1.10 -7.20
N LYS A 76 -5.68 1.69 -6.01
CA LYS A 76 -5.98 3.11 -5.77
C LYS A 76 -5.12 4.07 -6.59
N SER A 77 -3.87 3.72 -6.89
CA SER A 77 -3.01 4.53 -7.77
C SER A 77 -3.53 4.48 -9.21
N ARG A 78 -3.98 3.32 -9.68
CA ARG A 78 -4.58 3.17 -11.02
C ARG A 78 -5.91 3.90 -11.14
N GLU A 79 -6.79 3.80 -10.13
CA GLU A 79 -8.05 4.56 -10.08
C GLU A 79 -7.83 6.07 -10.11
N ASN A 80 -6.83 6.56 -9.38
CA ASN A 80 -6.49 7.98 -9.31
C ASN A 80 -5.57 8.44 -10.45
N GLN A 81 -5.11 7.54 -11.30
CA GLN A 81 -4.14 7.80 -12.37
C GLN A 81 -2.89 8.54 -11.87
N PHE A 82 -2.46 8.26 -10.63
CA PHE A 82 -1.26 8.86 -10.04
C PHE A 82 -0.62 8.01 -8.94
N PHE A 83 0.68 8.19 -8.75
CA PHE A 83 1.51 7.42 -7.83
C PHE A 83 1.06 7.52 -6.37
N TYR A 84 1.23 6.41 -5.63
CA TYR A 84 0.98 6.34 -4.18
C TYR A 84 -0.40 6.85 -3.76
N GLY A 85 -1.44 6.53 -4.56
CA GLY A 85 -2.82 7.04 -4.42
C GLY A 85 -3.61 6.47 -3.24
N HIS A 86 -3.12 5.46 -2.52
CA HIS A 86 -3.82 4.92 -1.35
C HIS A 86 -3.77 5.93 -0.19
N PRO A 87 -4.91 6.29 0.47
CA PRO A 87 -4.96 7.35 1.50
C PRO A 87 -4.01 7.14 2.68
N ARG A 88 -3.73 5.89 3.02
CA ARG A 88 -2.79 5.54 4.11
C ARG A 88 -1.36 5.33 3.64
N ASN A 89 -1.05 5.60 2.37
CA ASN A 89 0.34 5.55 1.91
C ASN A 89 1.09 6.76 2.45
N ARG A 90 2.25 6.53 3.03
CA ARG A 90 3.04 7.55 3.73
C ARG A 90 4.01 8.31 2.82
N PHE A 91 4.02 8.02 1.50
CA PHE A 91 4.98 8.60 0.56
C PHE A 91 4.89 10.12 0.51
N TRP A 92 3.71 10.67 0.29
CA TRP A 92 3.53 12.12 0.14
C TRP A 92 3.84 12.90 1.41
N ASP A 93 3.38 12.40 2.55
CA ASP A 93 3.68 12.97 3.87
C ASP A 93 5.19 12.90 4.19
N LEU A 94 5.85 11.82 3.76
CA LEU A 94 7.28 11.64 3.95
C LEU A 94 8.10 12.61 3.10
N ILE A 95 7.80 12.72 1.78
CA ILE A 95 8.50 13.65 0.89
C ILE A 95 8.29 15.09 1.35
N ALA A 96 7.04 15.51 1.62
CA ALA A 96 6.75 16.84 2.13
C ALA A 96 7.55 17.18 3.41
N THR A 97 7.63 16.23 4.36
CA THR A 97 8.42 16.42 5.59
C THR A 97 9.92 16.52 5.31
N LEU A 98 10.46 15.72 4.38
CA LEU A 98 11.90 15.73 4.05
C LEU A 98 12.34 16.97 3.27
N THR A 99 11.42 17.59 2.55
CA THR A 99 11.66 18.79 1.74
C THR A 99 11.21 20.09 2.43
N ASP A 100 10.70 19.99 3.66
CA ASP A 100 10.14 21.13 4.44
C ASP A 100 9.01 21.86 3.69
N GLU A 101 8.15 21.09 3.00
CA GLU A 101 7.04 21.59 2.21
C GLU A 101 5.67 21.17 2.79
N PRO A 102 4.60 21.92 2.49
CA PRO A 102 3.25 21.51 2.83
C PRO A 102 2.87 20.17 2.18
N LEU A 103 2.00 19.39 2.84
CA LEU A 103 1.46 18.16 2.27
C LEU A 103 0.62 18.48 1.01
N PRO A 104 0.99 17.97 -0.18
CA PRO A 104 0.28 18.29 -1.41
C PRO A 104 -1.11 17.62 -1.44
N ALA A 105 -2.14 18.39 -1.79
CA ALA A 105 -3.52 17.91 -1.86
C ALA A 105 -3.86 17.28 -3.22
N GLY A 106 -3.47 17.95 -4.32
CA GLY A 106 -3.82 17.56 -5.69
C GLY A 106 -2.67 16.93 -6.48
N ILE A 107 -2.97 16.39 -7.66
CA ILE A 107 -1.96 15.80 -8.56
C ILE A 107 -0.94 16.84 -9.00
N GLU A 108 -1.38 18.05 -9.36
CA GLU A 108 -0.48 19.10 -9.84
C GLU A 108 0.46 19.59 -8.73
N GLU A 109 -0.03 19.71 -7.49
CA GLU A 109 0.82 20.03 -6.34
C GLU A 109 1.85 18.93 -6.06
N LYS A 110 1.46 17.67 -6.22
CA LYS A 110 2.36 16.52 -6.09
C LYS A 110 3.46 16.53 -7.15
N LYS A 111 3.11 16.82 -8.41
CA LYS A 111 4.09 16.97 -9.49
C LYS A 111 5.03 18.13 -9.21
N SER A 112 4.47 19.29 -8.84
CA SER A 112 5.25 20.49 -8.50
C SER A 112 6.23 20.23 -7.37
N LEU A 113 5.80 19.56 -6.29
CA LEU A 113 6.65 19.19 -5.17
C LEU A 113 7.83 18.32 -5.64
N LEU A 114 7.57 17.27 -6.40
CA LEU A 114 8.62 16.38 -6.90
C LEU A 114 9.64 17.12 -7.77
N LEU A 115 9.15 17.88 -8.76
CA LEU A 115 10.01 18.54 -9.73
C LEU A 115 10.79 19.71 -9.12
N ALA A 116 10.20 20.48 -8.19
CA ALA A 116 10.88 21.54 -7.44
C ALA A 116 12.06 21.01 -6.61
N HIS A 117 11.97 19.77 -6.15
CA HIS A 117 13.02 19.13 -5.36
C HIS A 117 13.83 18.08 -6.14
N HIS A 118 13.84 18.16 -7.47
CA HIS A 118 14.67 17.31 -8.34
C HIS A 118 14.39 15.81 -8.24
N ILE A 119 13.16 15.42 -7.87
CA ILE A 119 12.75 14.04 -7.67
C ILE A 119 11.98 13.55 -8.90
N ALA A 120 12.50 12.50 -9.56
CA ALA A 120 11.73 11.73 -10.52
C ALA A 120 11.06 10.54 -9.83
N VAL A 121 9.85 10.18 -10.30
CA VAL A 121 9.10 9.03 -9.77
C VAL A 121 8.54 8.19 -10.91
N TRP A 122 8.70 6.88 -10.80
CA TRP A 122 8.04 5.88 -11.63
C TRP A 122 7.95 4.53 -10.90
N ASP A 123 7.64 3.46 -11.65
CA ASP A 123 7.62 2.07 -11.16
C ASP A 123 8.51 1.18 -12.03
N VAL A 124 8.95 0.06 -11.50
CA VAL A 124 9.81 -0.90 -12.23
C VAL A 124 9.03 -1.63 -13.32
N ILE A 125 7.74 -1.89 -13.14
CA ILE A 125 6.94 -2.77 -13.98
C ILE A 125 6.05 -1.97 -14.92
N ALA A 126 6.11 -2.30 -16.24
CA ALA A 126 5.20 -1.79 -17.27
C ALA A 126 3.91 -2.62 -17.37
N SER A 127 4.01 -3.95 -17.21
CA SER A 127 2.83 -4.83 -17.12
C SER A 127 3.16 -6.10 -16.35
N CYS A 128 2.15 -6.67 -15.73
CA CYS A 128 2.27 -7.94 -15.02
C CYS A 128 0.90 -8.58 -14.79
N ASP A 129 0.91 -9.84 -14.40
CA ASP A 129 -0.25 -10.47 -13.80
C ASP A 129 -0.19 -10.25 -12.29
N ILE A 130 -1.28 -9.72 -11.71
CA ILE A 130 -1.35 -9.36 -10.30
C ILE A 130 -2.77 -9.56 -9.74
N GLU A 131 -2.85 -9.96 -8.48
CA GLU A 131 -4.09 -10.01 -7.70
C GLU A 131 -4.25 -8.72 -6.89
N GLY A 132 -5.17 -7.85 -7.29
CA GLY A 132 -5.43 -6.57 -6.60
C GLY A 132 -4.20 -5.66 -6.51
N SER A 133 -3.63 -5.55 -5.30
CA SER A 133 -2.40 -4.78 -5.02
C SER A 133 -1.35 -5.62 -4.29
N SER A 134 -1.41 -6.94 -4.41
CA SER A 134 -0.52 -7.86 -3.71
C SER A 134 0.80 -8.05 -4.47
N ASP A 135 1.85 -7.39 -4.01
CA ASP A 135 3.21 -7.53 -4.57
C ASP A 135 3.71 -8.99 -4.63
N SER A 136 3.20 -9.87 -3.76
CA SER A 136 3.57 -11.29 -3.73
C SER A 136 2.94 -12.10 -4.86
N SER A 137 1.85 -11.62 -5.46
CA SER A 137 1.15 -12.27 -6.57
C SER A 137 1.72 -11.90 -7.94
N ILE A 138 2.63 -10.92 -8.01
CA ILE A 138 3.22 -10.44 -9.28
C ILE A 138 3.88 -11.57 -10.07
N ARG A 139 3.43 -11.77 -11.32
CA ARG A 139 3.92 -12.76 -12.30
C ARG A 139 4.02 -12.12 -13.68
N ASN A 140 4.68 -12.78 -14.61
CA ASN A 140 4.76 -12.41 -16.04
C ASN A 140 5.13 -10.94 -16.25
N VAL A 141 6.21 -10.52 -15.57
CA VAL A 141 6.65 -9.12 -15.52
C VAL A 141 7.27 -8.67 -16.82
N VAL A 142 6.77 -7.56 -17.37
CA VAL A 142 7.43 -6.73 -18.36
C VAL A 142 7.91 -5.47 -17.66
N PRO A 143 9.21 -5.17 -17.64
CA PRO A 143 9.74 -3.97 -16.98
C PRO A 143 9.48 -2.70 -17.80
N ASN A 144 9.42 -1.55 -17.14
CA ASN A 144 9.49 -0.25 -17.78
C ASN A 144 10.89 0.01 -18.36
N ASP A 145 10.94 0.69 -19.49
CA ASP A 145 12.17 1.19 -20.06
C ASP A 145 12.53 2.55 -19.42
N LEU A 146 13.60 2.56 -18.64
CA LEU A 146 14.08 3.75 -17.94
C LEU A 146 14.96 4.66 -18.80
N THR A 147 15.20 4.30 -20.06
CA THR A 147 16.16 4.98 -20.96
C THR A 147 15.81 6.45 -21.15
N GLU A 148 14.53 6.78 -21.36
CA GLU A 148 14.09 8.17 -21.55
C GLU A 148 14.43 9.04 -20.35
N ILE A 149 14.16 8.57 -19.15
CA ILE A 149 14.44 9.31 -17.90
C ILE A 149 15.95 9.52 -17.74
N LEU A 150 16.73 8.45 -17.93
CA LEU A 150 18.17 8.47 -17.72
C LEU A 150 18.93 9.25 -18.78
N GLN A 151 18.38 9.41 -19.99
CA GLN A 151 18.95 10.25 -21.06
C GLN A 151 18.55 11.71 -20.92
N THR A 152 17.35 11.98 -20.38
CA THR A 152 16.81 13.36 -20.25
C THR A 152 17.34 14.04 -18.99
N ALA A 153 17.47 13.30 -17.90
CA ALA A 153 17.84 13.83 -16.58
C ALA A 153 19.18 13.28 -16.09
N SER A 154 19.94 14.10 -15.41
CA SER A 154 21.22 13.71 -14.79
C SER A 154 20.96 12.97 -13.46
N ILE A 155 20.35 11.79 -13.53
CA ILE A 155 20.04 10.99 -12.34
C ILE A 155 21.33 10.54 -11.64
N ARG A 156 21.55 11.08 -10.45
CA ARG A 156 22.76 10.77 -9.62
C ARG A 156 22.58 9.47 -8.83
N GLN A 157 21.31 9.17 -8.41
CA GLN A 157 21.02 7.99 -7.63
C GLN A 157 19.61 7.49 -7.90
N ILE A 158 19.49 6.16 -8.02
CA ILE A 158 18.20 5.46 -8.07
C ILE A 158 17.88 4.92 -6.68
N PHE A 159 16.64 5.12 -6.26
CA PHE A 159 16.09 4.57 -5.02
C PHE A 159 14.90 3.66 -5.33
N THR A 160 14.75 2.58 -4.57
CA THR A 160 13.59 1.69 -4.67
C THR A 160 12.75 1.75 -3.41
N ASN A 161 11.45 1.96 -3.56
CA ASN A 161 10.48 2.05 -2.46
C ASN A 161 10.01 0.66 -2.03
N GLY A 162 10.83 0.00 -1.23
CA GLY A 162 10.54 -1.33 -0.67
C GLY A 162 11.32 -2.48 -1.34
N GLY A 163 11.41 -3.59 -0.61
CA GLY A 163 12.18 -4.76 -1.02
C GLY A 163 11.68 -5.43 -2.31
N THR A 164 10.38 -5.37 -2.60
CA THR A 164 9.84 -5.90 -3.87
C THR A 164 10.33 -5.09 -5.05
N ALA A 165 10.24 -3.76 -4.99
CA ALA A 165 10.75 -2.87 -6.03
C ALA A 165 12.26 -3.09 -6.23
N ASP A 166 13.04 -3.22 -5.16
CA ASP A 166 14.47 -3.47 -5.21
C ASP A 166 14.84 -4.79 -5.89
N ARG A 167 14.16 -5.88 -5.51
CA ARG A 167 14.36 -7.20 -6.13
C ARG A 167 14.02 -7.20 -7.62
N LEU A 168 12.92 -6.54 -7.99
CA LEU A 168 12.49 -6.42 -9.40
C LEU A 168 13.44 -5.53 -10.20
N TYR A 169 13.85 -4.39 -9.65
CA TYR A 169 14.85 -3.52 -10.26
C TYR A 169 16.17 -4.26 -10.55
N LYS A 170 16.71 -4.97 -9.56
CA LYS A 170 17.93 -5.76 -9.70
C LYS A 170 17.81 -6.81 -10.79
N LYS A 171 16.64 -7.43 -10.93
CA LYS A 171 16.41 -8.49 -11.91
C LYS A 171 16.23 -7.97 -13.33
N TYR A 172 15.48 -6.87 -13.50
CA TYR A 172 15.00 -6.47 -14.81
C TYR A 172 15.62 -5.17 -15.35
N CYS A 173 15.87 -4.18 -14.48
CA CYS A 173 16.37 -2.87 -14.91
C CYS A 173 17.88 -2.71 -14.72
N PHE A 174 18.46 -3.24 -13.64
CA PHE A 174 19.89 -3.11 -13.39
C PHE A 174 20.79 -3.65 -14.52
N PRO A 175 20.48 -4.78 -15.19
CA PRO A 175 21.30 -5.25 -16.33
C PRO A 175 21.40 -4.24 -17.48
N GLN A 176 20.41 -3.36 -17.64
CA GLN A 176 20.37 -2.33 -18.69
C GLN A 176 20.97 -1.01 -18.20
N THR A 177 20.62 -0.59 -16.98
CA THR A 177 21.03 0.72 -16.45
C THR A 177 22.46 0.71 -15.90
N GLN A 178 22.97 -0.42 -15.43
CA GLN A 178 24.24 -0.59 -14.71
C GLN A 178 24.38 0.33 -13.47
N GLN A 179 23.29 0.98 -13.02
CA GLN A 179 23.26 1.85 -11.86
C GLN A 179 22.70 1.09 -10.65
N LYS A 180 23.45 1.09 -9.54
CA LYS A 180 22.99 0.45 -8.30
C LYS A 180 21.90 1.30 -7.65
N ALA A 181 20.77 0.68 -7.31
CA ALA A 181 19.73 1.32 -6.52
C ALA A 181 19.98 1.15 -5.01
N ILE A 182 19.57 2.16 -4.23
CA ILE A 182 19.49 2.08 -2.78
C ILE A 182 18.06 1.68 -2.40
N CYS A 183 17.94 0.57 -1.67
CA CYS A 183 16.64 0.10 -1.19
C CYS A 183 16.20 0.88 0.06
N LEU A 184 15.08 1.58 -0.05
CA LEU A 184 14.43 2.25 1.08
C LEU A 184 13.26 1.40 1.60
N PRO A 185 12.93 1.48 2.90
CA PRO A 185 11.76 0.77 3.42
C PRO A 185 10.48 1.29 2.78
N SER A 186 9.57 0.35 2.46
CA SER A 186 8.32 0.67 1.75
C SER A 186 7.43 1.63 2.54
N THR A 187 6.89 2.64 1.84
CA THR A 187 5.90 3.59 2.37
C THR A 187 4.47 3.03 2.38
N SER A 188 4.25 1.85 1.80
CA SER A 188 2.96 1.17 1.77
C SER A 188 2.37 0.97 3.16
N PRO A 189 1.04 1.10 3.35
CA PRO A 189 0.39 0.76 4.61
C PRO A 189 0.55 -0.72 4.99
N ALA A 190 0.81 -1.60 4.04
CA ALA A 190 1.12 -3.01 4.31
C ALA A 190 2.42 -3.20 5.11
N ASN A 191 3.33 -2.21 5.07
CA ASN A 191 4.57 -2.22 5.85
C ASN A 191 4.34 -1.63 7.25
N ALA A 192 3.48 -2.26 8.04
CA ALA A 192 3.05 -1.78 9.36
C ALA A 192 4.19 -1.75 10.41
N ALA A 193 5.25 -2.53 10.23
CA ALA A 193 6.40 -2.58 11.15
C ALA A 193 7.25 -1.30 11.16
N TRP A 194 7.04 -0.40 10.19
CA TRP A 194 7.77 0.86 10.09
C TRP A 194 6.89 2.05 10.49
N SER A 195 7.22 2.70 11.62
CA SER A 195 6.61 3.97 12.01
C SER A 195 7.05 5.11 11.07
N LYS A 196 6.34 6.25 11.12
CA LYS A 196 6.70 7.44 10.32
C LYS A 196 8.13 7.92 10.64
N GLU A 197 8.50 7.98 11.90
CA GLU A 197 9.81 8.45 12.38
C GLU A 197 10.94 7.55 11.88
N ARG A 198 10.72 6.22 11.91
CA ARG A 198 11.70 5.26 11.37
C ARG A 198 11.83 5.37 9.86
N LEU A 199 10.72 5.63 9.15
CA LEU A 199 10.74 5.90 7.71
C LEU A 199 11.54 7.17 7.44
N LEU A 200 11.23 8.30 8.11
CA LEU A 200 11.93 9.57 7.94
C LEU A 200 13.45 9.40 8.15
N THR A 201 13.87 8.73 9.22
CA THR A 201 15.29 8.45 9.47
C THR A 201 15.97 7.72 8.32
N LYS A 202 15.29 6.74 7.71
CA LYS A 202 15.86 5.96 6.59
C LYS A 202 15.77 6.69 5.26
N TRP A 203 14.66 7.37 4.99
CA TRP A 203 14.45 8.11 3.76
C TRP A 203 15.29 9.39 3.68
N ASN A 204 15.78 9.93 4.80
CA ASN A 204 16.71 11.06 4.82
C ASN A 204 17.97 10.81 3.96
N GLN A 205 18.25 9.57 3.59
CA GLN A 205 19.33 9.22 2.66
C GLN A 205 19.15 9.84 1.26
N ILE A 206 17.94 10.30 0.88
CA ILE A 206 17.73 10.97 -0.41
C ILE A 206 18.25 12.42 -0.39
N CYS A 207 18.22 13.10 0.76
CA CYS A 207 18.49 14.54 0.86
C CYS A 207 19.85 14.96 0.30
N PRO A 208 20.97 14.25 0.52
CA PRO A 208 22.28 14.64 -0.05
C PRO A 208 22.33 14.63 -1.59
N TYR A 209 21.36 14.03 -2.25
CA TYR A 209 21.29 13.96 -3.71
C TYR A 209 20.36 15.02 -4.32
N LEU A 210 19.59 15.74 -3.50
CA LEU A 210 18.66 16.77 -3.95
C LEU A 210 19.33 18.14 -4.17
N GLU A 211 20.50 18.35 -3.55
CA GLU A 211 21.29 19.60 -3.62
C GLU A 211 22.04 19.79 -4.94
#